data_6b50545e072e711c07e9e5fdef6f15ad
#
_entry.id   6b50545e072e711c07e9e5fdef6f15ad
#
_cell.length_a   1.000
_cell.length_b   1.000
_cell.length_c   1.000
_cell.angle_alpha   90.00
_cell.angle_beta   90.00
_cell.angle_gamma   90.00
#
_symmetry.space_group_name_H-M   'P 1'
#
loop_
_entity.id
_entity.type
_entity.pdbx_description
1 polymer ?
#
loop_
_entity_poly.entity_id
_entity_poly.type
_entity_poly.pdbx_seq_one_letter_code
_entity_poly.pdbx_strand_id
1 'polypeptide(L)'
;MKFSITANASIVGTVEVERRSIVVDGLVTGYLEAGVGNPVVLLHGGEFGASAEIGWERTIGALATRYRVLAPDMLGYGASAKVVDFVDGRGMRIRHVARFCEAMGVDSAHFVGNSMGAINLLTDTTSIAPVLPVRSLTLICGGGEIQRNEHVDALFDYDATPEAMRRIVAALFFDPGYPADDAYVARRHESSTAPGAWEAIAAARFRRPGASPPAAASTTRAYERIAVPTLVIEGAGDKLLPPGWAADVAGRIRRARPVVVDAAGHCPQIERPDVVNGVLLEFLEEGCAP
;
A
#
# COMPACT_ATOMS: atom_id res chain seq x y z
N MET A 1 20.94 -3.88 -6.44
CA MET A 1 21.09 -5.29 -6.01
C MET A 1 19.94 -6.05 -6.63
N LYS A 2 20.24 -7.10 -7.42
CA LYS A 2 19.22 -7.89 -8.11
C LYS A 2 18.89 -9.12 -7.27
N PHE A 3 17.61 -9.48 -7.15
CA PHE A 3 17.19 -10.73 -6.53
C PHE A 3 16.12 -11.39 -7.39
N SER A 4 16.09 -12.71 -7.38
CA SER A 4 15.08 -13.50 -8.12
C SER A 4 14.03 -13.98 -7.14
N ILE A 5 12.77 -13.73 -7.45
CA ILE A 5 11.64 -14.33 -6.74
C ILE A 5 11.12 -15.47 -7.62
N THR A 6 11.09 -16.68 -7.09
CA THR A 6 10.47 -17.81 -7.77
C THR A 6 8.95 -17.64 -7.60
N ALA A 7 8.27 -17.34 -8.68
CA ALA A 7 6.81 -17.41 -8.72
C ALA A 7 6.39 -18.89 -8.57
N ASN A 8 5.39 -19.15 -7.73
CA ASN A 8 4.98 -20.49 -7.30
C ASN A 8 4.69 -21.46 -8.48
N ALA A 9 4.85 -22.73 -8.24
CA ALA A 9 5.08 -23.92 -9.08
C ALA A 9 4.15 -24.18 -10.30
N SER A 10 3.41 -23.21 -10.80
CA SER A 10 2.61 -23.35 -12.04
C SER A 10 3.01 -22.37 -13.15
N ILE A 11 4.00 -21.51 -12.93
CA ILE A 11 4.47 -20.55 -13.94
C ILE A 11 5.96 -20.80 -14.16
N VAL A 12 6.28 -21.25 -15.34
CA VAL A 12 7.63 -21.51 -15.80
C VAL A 12 8.35 -20.18 -16.01
N GLY A 13 9.21 -19.79 -15.06
CA GLY A 13 10.13 -18.67 -15.23
C GLY A 13 10.43 -17.97 -13.91
N THR A 14 11.70 -17.70 -13.69
CA THR A 14 12.18 -16.79 -12.64
C THR A 14 12.03 -15.37 -13.16
N VAL A 15 11.15 -14.56 -12.54
CA VAL A 15 11.06 -13.12 -12.83
C VAL A 15 12.11 -12.41 -12.02
N GLU A 16 12.98 -11.65 -12.68
CA GLU A 16 13.97 -10.81 -12.01
C GLU A 16 13.31 -9.55 -11.46
N VAL A 17 13.46 -9.29 -10.16
CA VAL A 17 13.00 -8.09 -9.49
C VAL A 17 14.22 -7.21 -9.20
N GLU A 18 14.21 -6.00 -9.73
CA GLU A 18 15.30 -5.06 -9.55
C GLU A 18 14.97 -4.00 -8.49
N ARG A 19 15.93 -3.78 -7.57
CA ARG A 19 15.89 -2.60 -6.70
C ARG A 19 16.58 -1.45 -7.39
N ARG A 20 15.86 -0.36 -7.56
CA ARG A 20 16.33 0.83 -8.24
C ARG A 20 16.08 2.09 -7.40
N SER A 21 16.68 3.18 -7.80
CA SER A 21 16.37 4.51 -7.29
C SER A 21 16.38 5.54 -8.41
N ILE A 22 15.56 6.56 -8.25
CA ILE A 22 15.46 7.71 -9.13
C ILE A 22 15.34 8.98 -8.29
N VAL A 23 15.77 10.11 -8.81
CA VAL A 23 15.53 11.41 -8.17
C VAL A 23 14.28 12.05 -8.79
N VAL A 24 13.27 12.30 -7.97
CA VAL A 24 12.01 12.94 -8.36
C VAL A 24 11.89 14.24 -7.58
N ASP A 25 11.86 15.37 -8.28
CA ASP A 25 11.79 16.72 -7.69
C ASP A 25 12.85 16.96 -6.59
N GLY A 26 14.08 16.45 -6.81
CA GLY A 26 15.20 16.58 -5.86
C GLY A 26 15.18 15.56 -4.71
N LEU A 27 14.19 14.67 -4.64
CA LEU A 27 14.07 13.65 -3.60
C LEU A 27 14.41 12.26 -4.16
N VAL A 28 15.26 11.53 -3.46
CA VAL A 28 15.56 10.12 -3.80
C VAL A 28 14.30 9.28 -3.57
N THR A 29 13.92 8.52 -4.58
CA THR A 29 12.82 7.56 -4.53
C THR A 29 13.37 6.17 -4.81
N GLY A 30 13.39 5.31 -3.79
CA GLY A 30 13.66 3.88 -3.96
C GLY A 30 12.43 3.18 -4.53
N TYR A 31 12.62 2.19 -5.40
CA TYR A 31 11.52 1.40 -5.94
C TYR A 31 11.97 0.02 -6.40
N LEU A 32 11.01 -0.88 -6.49
CA LEU A 32 11.18 -2.16 -7.15
C LEU A 32 10.58 -2.08 -8.56
N GLU A 33 11.25 -2.70 -9.53
CA GLU A 33 10.77 -2.84 -10.89
C GLU A 33 10.91 -4.28 -11.36
N ALA A 34 9.89 -4.80 -12.05
CA ALA A 34 9.90 -6.14 -12.61
C ALA A 34 8.95 -6.22 -13.82
N GLY A 35 9.27 -7.14 -14.75
CA GLY A 35 8.43 -7.41 -15.91
C GLY A 35 8.40 -6.29 -16.95
N VAL A 36 7.52 -6.48 -17.94
CA VAL A 36 7.31 -5.56 -19.08
C VAL A 36 5.83 -5.49 -19.45
N GLY A 37 5.42 -4.50 -20.23
CA GLY A 37 4.03 -4.36 -20.67
C GLY A 37 3.30 -3.19 -20.01
N ASN A 38 1.98 -3.31 -19.84
CA ASN A 38 1.16 -2.25 -19.22
C ASN A 38 1.60 -2.03 -17.76
N PRO A 39 1.72 -0.77 -17.32
CA PRO A 39 2.21 -0.49 -15.98
C PRO A 39 1.19 -0.80 -14.89
N VAL A 40 1.68 -1.42 -13.81
CA VAL A 40 1.00 -1.61 -12.54
C VAL A 40 1.83 -0.92 -11.46
N VAL A 41 1.23 0.01 -10.72
CA VAL A 41 1.87 0.73 -9.62
C VAL A 41 1.34 0.20 -8.28
N LEU A 42 2.25 -0.28 -7.42
CA LEU A 42 1.94 -0.87 -6.13
C LEU A 42 2.30 0.08 -4.99
N LEU A 43 1.32 0.50 -4.18
CA LEU A 43 1.52 1.41 -3.04
C LEU A 43 1.32 0.66 -1.72
N HIS A 44 2.39 0.60 -0.91
CA HIS A 44 2.43 -0.14 0.35
C HIS A 44 1.66 0.54 1.51
N GLY A 45 1.54 -0.15 2.64
CA GLY A 45 0.95 0.34 3.88
C GLY A 45 1.73 1.48 4.56
N GLY A 46 1.20 2.01 5.65
CA GLY A 46 1.77 3.16 6.35
C GLY A 46 2.26 2.89 7.77
N GLU A 47 2.31 1.65 8.17
CA GLU A 47 2.81 1.24 9.47
C GLU A 47 4.34 1.36 9.56
N PHE A 48 4.87 1.43 10.78
CA PHE A 48 6.31 1.36 10.99
C PHE A 48 6.88 0.07 10.38
N GLY A 49 8.00 0.20 9.70
CA GLY A 49 8.66 -0.92 9.02
C GLY A 49 8.06 -1.30 7.67
N ALA A 50 7.04 -0.58 7.18
CA ALA A 50 6.54 -0.78 5.83
C ALA A 50 7.55 -0.35 4.76
N SER A 51 7.52 -1.05 3.63
CA SER A 51 8.26 -0.71 2.42
C SER A 51 7.61 -1.41 1.22
N ALA A 52 8.00 -1.02 0.02
CA ALA A 52 7.58 -1.71 -1.20
C ALA A 52 7.95 -3.20 -1.18
N GLU A 53 9.15 -3.53 -0.70
CA GLU A 53 9.60 -4.92 -0.61
C GLU A 53 8.74 -5.74 0.36
N ILE A 54 8.59 -5.27 1.60
CA ILE A 54 7.83 -6.00 2.63
C ILE A 54 6.37 -6.14 2.23
N GLY A 55 5.79 -5.10 1.62
CA GLY A 55 4.39 -5.11 1.21
C GLY A 55 4.07 -5.99 -0.01
N TRP A 56 5.04 -6.16 -0.93
CA TRP A 56 4.76 -6.69 -2.26
C TRP A 56 5.66 -7.83 -2.72
N GLU A 57 6.61 -8.30 -1.91
CA GLU A 57 7.54 -9.39 -2.28
C GLU A 57 6.84 -10.65 -2.81
N ARG A 58 5.63 -10.94 -2.32
CA ARG A 58 4.83 -12.10 -2.74
C ARG A 58 3.90 -11.82 -3.92
N THR A 59 3.78 -10.57 -4.34
CA THR A 59 2.85 -10.12 -5.39
C THR A 59 3.58 -9.70 -6.66
N ILE A 60 4.70 -9.00 -6.53
CA ILE A 60 5.40 -8.37 -7.65
C ILE A 60 5.80 -9.38 -8.72
N GLY A 61 6.32 -10.55 -8.33
CA GLY A 61 6.74 -11.61 -9.27
C GLY A 61 5.57 -12.19 -10.05
N ALA A 62 4.41 -12.38 -9.42
CA ALA A 62 3.22 -12.89 -10.08
C ALA A 62 2.69 -11.91 -11.14
N LEU A 63 2.57 -10.63 -10.80
CA LEU A 63 2.10 -9.61 -11.73
C LEU A 63 3.10 -9.34 -12.87
N ALA A 64 4.39 -9.42 -12.59
CA ALA A 64 5.47 -9.17 -13.55
C ALA A 64 5.55 -10.21 -14.68
N THR A 65 4.82 -11.30 -14.57
CA THR A 65 4.66 -12.26 -15.68
C THR A 65 3.90 -11.68 -16.88
N ARG A 66 3.12 -10.60 -16.67
CA ARG A 66 2.24 -10.00 -17.71
C ARG A 66 2.30 -8.47 -17.75
N TYR A 67 2.82 -7.83 -16.71
CA TYR A 67 2.79 -6.38 -16.53
C TYR A 67 4.19 -5.83 -16.22
N ARG A 68 4.41 -4.56 -16.52
CA ARG A 68 5.52 -3.80 -15.94
C ARG A 68 5.11 -3.34 -14.55
N VAL A 69 5.68 -3.93 -13.51
CA VAL A 69 5.34 -3.63 -12.12
C VAL A 69 6.33 -2.62 -11.56
N LEU A 70 5.81 -1.54 -10.99
CA LEU A 70 6.55 -0.49 -10.31
C LEU A 70 6.04 -0.37 -8.88
N ALA A 71 6.91 -0.60 -7.90
CA ALA A 71 6.54 -0.48 -6.50
C ALA A 71 7.47 0.53 -5.80
N PRO A 72 7.10 1.84 -5.79
CA PRO A 72 7.90 2.84 -5.08
C PRO A 72 7.74 2.71 -3.57
N ASP A 73 8.84 2.92 -2.85
CA ASP A 73 8.77 3.30 -1.45
C ASP A 73 8.22 4.72 -1.35
N MET A 74 7.08 4.89 -0.67
CA MET A 74 6.53 6.23 -0.48
C MET A 74 7.45 7.09 0.40
N LEU A 75 7.41 8.42 0.24
CA LEU A 75 8.24 9.34 1.04
C LEU A 75 8.07 9.09 2.54
N GLY A 76 9.19 8.98 3.23
CA GLY A 76 9.27 8.60 4.65
C GLY A 76 9.57 7.11 4.88
N TYR A 77 9.49 6.25 3.84
CA TYR A 77 9.60 4.80 3.96
C TYR A 77 10.77 4.22 3.16
N GLY A 78 11.13 2.98 3.47
CA GLY A 78 12.07 2.16 2.71
C GLY A 78 13.34 2.90 2.31
N ALA A 79 13.72 2.85 1.03
CA ALA A 79 14.89 3.53 0.49
C ALA A 79 14.61 4.95 -0.03
N SER A 80 13.37 5.45 0.12
CA SER A 80 13.01 6.81 -0.26
C SER A 80 13.39 7.85 0.79
N ALA A 81 13.46 9.11 0.35
CA ALA A 81 13.80 10.26 1.20
C ALA A 81 12.91 10.35 2.45
N LYS A 82 13.53 10.60 3.60
CA LYS A 82 12.88 10.72 4.91
C LYS A 82 12.44 12.16 5.15
N VAL A 83 11.36 12.55 4.48
CA VAL A 83 10.80 13.92 4.55
C VAL A 83 9.41 13.91 5.15
N VAL A 84 9.04 15.00 5.80
CA VAL A 84 7.76 15.19 6.47
C VAL A 84 7.16 16.52 6.04
N ASP A 85 5.89 16.50 5.65
CA ASP A 85 5.06 17.68 5.48
C ASP A 85 4.03 17.71 6.62
N PHE A 86 4.17 18.67 7.54
CA PHE A 86 3.27 18.83 8.68
C PHE A 86 1.93 19.49 8.32
N VAL A 87 1.77 19.95 7.08
CA VAL A 87 0.56 20.62 6.61
C VAL A 87 -0.29 19.67 5.79
N ASP A 88 0.34 18.97 4.81
CA ASP A 88 -0.35 18.09 3.86
C ASP A 88 0.49 16.85 3.51
N GLY A 89 0.87 16.10 4.53
CA GLY A 89 1.73 14.91 4.34
C GLY A 89 1.14 13.84 3.42
N ARG A 90 -0.20 13.73 3.38
CA ARG A 90 -0.87 12.82 2.44
C ARG A 90 -0.79 13.34 1.01
N GLY A 91 -1.16 14.58 0.79
CA GLY A 91 -1.07 15.18 -0.54
C GLY A 91 0.36 15.25 -1.05
N MET A 92 1.36 15.47 -0.20
CA MET A 92 2.77 15.37 -0.56
C MET A 92 3.10 13.99 -1.16
N ARG A 93 2.70 12.90 -0.51
CA ARG A 93 2.94 11.54 -1.01
C ARG A 93 2.20 11.26 -2.32
N ILE A 94 0.96 11.70 -2.44
CA ILE A 94 0.16 11.54 -3.67
C ILE A 94 0.83 12.28 -4.84
N ARG A 95 1.16 13.56 -4.65
CA ARG A 95 1.87 14.35 -5.69
C ARG A 95 3.21 13.75 -6.07
N HIS A 96 3.96 13.24 -5.09
CA HIS A 96 5.24 12.58 -5.35
C HIS A 96 5.07 11.31 -6.17
N VAL A 97 4.05 10.48 -5.90
CA VAL A 97 3.74 9.30 -6.72
C VAL A 97 3.36 9.71 -8.13
N ALA A 98 2.59 10.79 -8.33
CA ALA A 98 2.28 11.32 -9.65
C ALA A 98 3.55 11.73 -10.42
N ARG A 99 4.45 12.48 -9.76
CA ARG A 99 5.74 12.88 -10.35
C ARG A 99 6.66 11.69 -10.61
N PHE A 100 6.64 10.68 -9.75
CA PHE A 100 7.32 9.41 -10.01
C PHE A 100 6.78 8.73 -11.28
N CYS A 101 5.46 8.66 -11.46
CA CYS A 101 4.85 8.12 -12.67
C CYS A 101 5.31 8.87 -13.92
N GLU A 102 5.31 10.20 -13.90
CA GLU A 102 5.82 11.03 -15.00
C GLU A 102 7.29 10.72 -15.31
N ALA A 103 8.15 10.66 -14.29
CA ALA A 103 9.57 10.34 -14.43
C ALA A 103 9.82 8.93 -14.99
N MET A 104 8.90 7.99 -14.73
CA MET A 104 8.94 6.62 -15.25
C MET A 104 8.26 6.44 -16.62
N GLY A 105 7.74 7.54 -17.23
CA GLY A 105 7.02 7.50 -18.50
C GLY A 105 5.67 6.77 -18.39
N VAL A 106 4.97 6.91 -17.27
CA VAL A 106 3.70 6.25 -16.99
C VAL A 106 2.56 7.26 -17.09
N ASP A 107 1.88 7.28 -18.24
CA ASP A 107 0.75 8.17 -18.52
C ASP A 107 -0.61 7.53 -18.17
N SER A 108 -0.65 6.22 -17.96
CA SER A 108 -1.84 5.46 -17.54
C SER A 108 -1.41 4.15 -16.90
N ALA A 109 -1.88 3.85 -15.69
CA ALA A 109 -1.51 2.64 -14.96
C ALA A 109 -2.67 2.03 -14.18
N HIS A 110 -2.57 0.73 -13.92
CA HIS A 110 -3.34 0.07 -12.87
C HIS A 110 -2.70 0.38 -11.52
N PHE A 111 -3.48 0.87 -10.56
CA PHE A 111 -3.00 1.17 -9.22
C PHE A 111 -3.53 0.16 -8.22
N VAL A 112 -2.63 -0.39 -7.42
CA VAL A 112 -2.96 -1.29 -6.31
C VAL A 112 -2.40 -0.70 -5.03
N GLY A 113 -3.23 -0.44 -4.05
CA GLY A 113 -2.81 0.10 -2.76
C GLY A 113 -3.26 -0.77 -1.60
N ASN A 114 -2.38 -0.97 -0.62
CA ASN A 114 -2.74 -1.56 0.67
C ASN A 114 -2.78 -0.48 1.76
N SER A 115 -3.77 -0.52 2.64
CA SER A 115 -3.87 0.35 3.82
C SER A 115 -3.67 1.83 3.46
N MET A 116 -2.61 2.49 3.91
CA MET A 116 -2.29 3.89 3.56
C MET A 116 -2.19 4.08 2.04
N GLY A 117 -1.64 3.13 1.30
CA GLY A 117 -1.59 3.16 -0.16
C GLY A 117 -2.99 3.26 -0.76
N ALA A 118 -3.93 2.43 -0.29
CA ALA A 118 -5.34 2.47 -0.71
C ALA A 118 -6.02 3.79 -0.31
N ILE A 119 -5.74 4.28 0.90
CA ILE A 119 -6.29 5.57 1.36
C ILE A 119 -5.78 6.74 0.51
N ASN A 120 -4.50 6.72 0.10
CA ASN A 120 -3.94 7.73 -0.80
C ASN A 120 -4.62 7.71 -2.15
N LEU A 121 -4.83 6.51 -2.74
CA LEU A 121 -5.56 6.33 -4.00
C LEU A 121 -7.00 6.84 -3.90
N LEU A 122 -7.71 6.49 -2.84
CA LEU A 122 -9.07 7.01 -2.61
C LEU A 122 -9.09 8.53 -2.45
N THR A 123 -8.11 9.09 -1.74
CA THR A 123 -8.03 10.54 -1.52
C THR A 123 -7.85 11.27 -2.85
N ASP A 124 -7.00 10.77 -3.73
CA ASP A 124 -6.79 11.33 -5.05
C ASP A 124 -8.02 11.17 -5.95
N THR A 125 -8.50 9.94 -6.13
CA THR A 125 -9.57 9.61 -7.07
C THR A 125 -10.94 10.18 -6.68
N THR A 126 -11.16 10.53 -5.42
CA THR A 126 -12.37 11.23 -4.95
C THR A 126 -12.20 12.75 -4.90
N SER A 127 -11.01 13.27 -5.20
CA SER A 127 -10.73 14.71 -5.22
C SER A 127 -11.40 15.41 -6.41
N ILE A 128 -11.41 16.76 -6.38
CA ILE A 128 -11.91 17.57 -7.51
C ILE A 128 -10.91 17.55 -8.67
N ALA A 129 -9.62 17.42 -8.37
CA ALA A 129 -8.54 17.45 -9.34
C ALA A 129 -7.58 16.29 -9.03
N PRO A 130 -7.91 15.05 -9.45
CA PRO A 130 -7.01 13.91 -9.29
C PRO A 130 -5.75 14.09 -10.14
N VAL A 131 -4.61 13.67 -9.60
CA VAL A 131 -3.30 13.82 -10.25
C VAL A 131 -2.67 12.50 -10.68
N LEU A 132 -3.15 11.37 -10.15
CA LEU A 132 -2.63 10.05 -10.51
C LEU A 132 -3.22 9.57 -11.84
N PRO A 133 -2.42 8.98 -12.74
CA PRO A 133 -2.87 8.47 -14.04
C PRO A 133 -3.57 7.10 -13.90
N VAL A 134 -4.69 7.06 -13.18
CA VAL A 134 -5.38 5.82 -12.81
C VAL A 134 -6.21 5.25 -13.96
N ARG A 135 -5.87 4.05 -14.43
CA ARG A 135 -6.63 3.23 -15.39
C ARG A 135 -7.61 2.30 -14.70
N SER A 136 -7.19 1.64 -13.65
CA SER A 136 -8.03 0.87 -12.72
C SER A 136 -7.51 0.99 -11.30
N LEU A 137 -8.35 0.72 -10.33
CA LEU A 137 -8.09 0.92 -8.92
C LEU A 137 -8.29 -0.37 -8.15
N THR A 138 -7.29 -0.77 -7.35
CA THR A 138 -7.45 -1.84 -6.36
C THR A 138 -7.15 -1.31 -4.97
N LEU A 139 -8.09 -1.49 -4.06
CA LEU A 139 -8.02 -1.06 -2.67
C LEU A 139 -7.97 -2.29 -1.78
N ILE A 140 -6.83 -2.51 -1.12
CA ILE A 140 -6.63 -3.64 -0.20
C ILE A 140 -6.60 -3.09 1.23
N CYS A 141 -7.55 -3.52 2.06
CA CYS A 141 -7.66 -3.15 3.47
C CYS A 141 -7.43 -1.65 3.75
N GLY A 142 -8.08 -0.80 2.93
CA GLY A 142 -7.93 0.65 3.06
C GLY A 142 -9.04 1.43 2.37
N GLY A 143 -10.05 1.85 3.11
CA GLY A 143 -11.20 2.59 2.59
C GLY A 143 -12.35 2.64 3.57
N GLY A 144 -12.43 1.67 4.47
CA GLY A 144 -13.34 1.69 5.61
C GLY A 144 -12.94 2.69 6.69
N GLU A 145 -13.86 2.93 7.61
CA GLU A 145 -13.60 3.78 8.77
C GLU A 145 -12.88 2.96 9.84
N ILE A 146 -11.68 3.41 10.20
CA ILE A 146 -10.90 2.79 11.27
C ILE A 146 -11.51 3.15 12.61
N GLN A 147 -11.96 2.15 13.36
CA GLN A 147 -12.42 2.32 14.74
C GLN A 147 -11.27 2.05 15.70
N ARG A 148 -11.07 2.97 16.67
CA ARG A 148 -10.01 2.83 17.65
C ARG A 148 -10.22 1.59 18.49
N ASN A 149 -9.20 0.73 18.54
CA ASN A 149 -9.14 -0.50 19.35
C ASN A 149 -7.67 -0.78 19.72
N GLU A 150 -7.42 -1.82 20.51
CA GLU A 150 -6.06 -2.18 20.93
C GLU A 150 -5.09 -2.48 19.79
N HIS A 151 -5.58 -2.98 18.65
CA HIS A 151 -4.77 -3.26 17.47
C HIS A 151 -4.38 -1.96 16.74
N VAL A 152 -5.30 -1.01 16.66
CA VAL A 152 -5.00 0.32 16.15
C VAL A 152 -4.01 1.04 17.08
N ASP A 153 -4.21 0.94 18.41
CA ASP A 153 -3.30 1.53 19.39
C ASP A 153 -1.87 0.97 19.24
N ALA A 154 -1.71 -0.33 18.99
CA ALA A 154 -0.40 -0.94 18.75
C ALA A 154 0.37 -0.30 17.57
N LEU A 155 -0.34 0.17 16.54
CA LEU A 155 0.28 0.88 15.42
C LEU A 155 0.75 2.30 15.82
N PHE A 156 0.11 2.92 16.82
CA PHE A 156 0.44 4.27 17.26
C PHE A 156 1.45 4.30 18.41
N ASP A 157 1.49 3.27 19.25
CA ASP A 157 2.32 3.20 20.46
C ASP A 157 3.69 2.55 20.19
N TYR A 158 4.19 2.68 18.95
CA TYR A 158 5.48 2.12 18.56
C TYR A 158 6.63 2.95 19.11
N ASP A 159 7.45 2.32 19.94
CA ASP A 159 8.59 2.90 20.65
C ASP A 159 9.96 2.47 20.08
N ALA A 160 9.98 1.93 18.87
CA ALA A 160 11.16 1.39 18.19
C ALA A 160 11.80 0.17 18.88
N THR A 161 11.06 -0.56 19.71
CA THR A 161 11.53 -1.85 20.24
C THR A 161 11.06 -3.03 19.39
N PRO A 162 11.79 -4.17 19.39
CA PRO A 162 11.34 -5.40 18.73
C PRO A 162 10.00 -5.90 19.25
N GLU A 163 9.74 -5.76 20.55
CA GLU A 163 8.49 -6.14 21.19
C GLU A 163 7.30 -5.31 20.69
N ALA A 164 7.50 -4.01 20.51
CA ALA A 164 6.49 -3.13 19.93
C ALA A 164 6.27 -3.48 18.44
N MET A 165 7.32 -3.81 17.68
CA MET A 165 7.17 -4.31 16.32
C MET A 165 6.38 -5.61 16.26
N ARG A 166 6.60 -6.54 17.18
CA ARG A 166 5.82 -7.77 17.28
C ARG A 166 4.33 -7.49 17.52
N ARG A 167 3.99 -6.49 18.36
CA ARG A 167 2.60 -6.05 18.56
C ARG A 167 1.99 -5.48 17.26
N ILE A 168 2.75 -4.69 16.49
CA ILE A 168 2.31 -4.22 15.17
C ILE A 168 2.02 -5.40 14.25
N VAL A 169 2.93 -6.38 14.17
CA VAL A 169 2.73 -7.57 13.33
C VAL A 169 1.49 -8.34 13.79
N ALA A 170 1.30 -8.55 15.09
CA ALA A 170 0.11 -9.22 15.63
C ALA A 170 -1.20 -8.47 15.34
N ALA A 171 -1.16 -7.14 15.25
CA ALA A 171 -2.31 -6.33 14.90
C ALA A 171 -2.68 -6.43 13.39
N LEU A 172 -1.67 -6.55 12.52
CA LEU A 172 -1.85 -6.58 11.08
C LEU A 172 -2.26 -7.94 10.53
N PHE A 173 -1.79 -9.04 11.14
CA PHE A 173 -1.94 -10.37 10.58
C PHE A 173 -3.00 -11.21 11.31
N PHE A 174 -3.71 -12.02 10.54
CA PHE A 174 -4.62 -13.05 11.07
C PHE A 174 -3.84 -14.25 11.57
N ASP A 175 -2.86 -14.73 10.79
CA ASP A 175 -2.03 -15.87 11.10
C ASP A 175 -1.04 -15.54 12.24
N PRO A 176 -1.15 -16.22 13.40
CA PRO A 176 -0.25 -16.01 14.53
C PRO A 176 1.20 -16.45 14.25
N GLY A 177 1.46 -17.14 13.16
CA GLY A 177 2.81 -17.49 12.71
C GLY A 177 3.66 -16.27 12.40
N TYR A 178 3.07 -15.19 11.85
CA TYR A 178 3.83 -13.97 11.54
C TYR A 178 4.40 -13.26 12.77
N PRO A 179 3.64 -12.97 13.83
CA PRO A 179 4.23 -12.40 15.05
C PRO A 179 5.13 -13.39 15.81
N ALA A 180 5.02 -14.70 15.56
CA ALA A 180 5.91 -15.71 16.15
C ALA A 180 7.23 -15.90 15.36
N ASP A 181 7.29 -15.42 14.12
CA ASP A 181 8.50 -15.47 13.30
C ASP A 181 9.45 -14.31 13.66
N ASP A 182 10.49 -14.63 14.44
CA ASP A 182 11.51 -13.67 14.88
C ASP A 182 12.25 -13.02 13.72
N ALA A 183 12.48 -13.75 12.63
CA ALA A 183 13.17 -13.21 11.45
C ALA A 183 12.29 -12.18 10.71
N TYR A 184 11.00 -12.46 10.58
CA TYR A 184 10.06 -11.51 10.00
C TYR A 184 9.92 -10.24 10.84
N VAL A 185 9.77 -10.38 12.15
CA VAL A 185 9.70 -9.25 13.09
C VAL A 185 10.99 -8.43 13.05
N ALA A 186 12.16 -9.09 13.06
CA ALA A 186 13.46 -8.42 13.00
C ALA A 186 13.63 -7.62 11.70
N ARG A 187 13.26 -8.18 10.55
CA ARG A 187 13.31 -7.48 9.25
C ARG A 187 12.44 -6.21 9.23
N ARG A 188 11.23 -6.27 9.79
CA ARG A 188 10.35 -5.10 9.90
C ARG A 188 10.89 -4.07 10.89
N HIS A 189 11.44 -4.54 12.00
CA HIS A 189 12.08 -3.68 13.00
C HIS A 189 13.30 -2.95 12.39
N GLU A 190 14.19 -3.65 11.70
CA GLU A 190 15.33 -3.05 11.00
C GLU A 190 14.88 -1.98 10.00
N SER A 191 13.86 -2.25 9.20
CA SER A 191 13.28 -1.27 8.27
C SER A 191 12.75 -0.03 9.00
N SER A 192 12.14 -0.20 10.17
CA SER A 192 11.53 0.89 10.96
C SER A 192 12.55 1.75 11.70
N THR A 193 13.73 1.20 12.01
CA THR A 193 14.82 1.86 12.74
C THR A 193 15.98 2.28 11.83
N ALA A 194 15.85 2.10 10.51
CA ALA A 194 16.77 2.67 9.54
C ALA A 194 16.85 4.20 9.72
N PRO A 195 18.03 4.82 9.42
CA PRO A 195 18.24 6.25 9.68
C PRO A 195 17.10 7.14 9.16
N GLY A 196 16.45 7.88 10.06
CA GLY A 196 15.34 8.80 9.77
C GLY A 196 13.98 8.13 9.53
N ALA A 197 13.89 6.80 9.51
CA ALA A 197 12.64 6.10 9.20
C ALA A 197 11.61 6.24 10.33
N TRP A 198 12.04 6.04 11.58
CA TRP A 198 11.16 6.22 12.73
C TRP A 198 10.67 7.67 12.83
N GLU A 199 11.59 8.63 12.72
CA GLU A 199 11.32 10.06 12.82
C GLU A 199 10.34 10.53 11.74
N ALA A 200 10.51 10.09 10.50
CA ALA A 200 9.65 10.50 9.39
C ALA A 200 8.21 10.01 9.57
N ILE A 201 8.00 8.81 10.13
CA ILE A 201 6.67 8.26 10.37
C ILE A 201 6.08 8.83 11.67
N ALA A 202 6.87 8.91 12.75
CA ALA A 202 6.46 9.46 14.03
C ALA A 202 6.11 10.95 13.92
N ALA A 203 6.90 11.72 13.17
CA ALA A 203 6.68 13.16 12.99
C ALA A 203 5.29 13.50 12.43
N ALA A 204 4.71 12.65 11.58
CA ALA A 204 3.36 12.82 11.06
C ALA A 204 2.27 12.80 12.17
N ARG A 205 2.60 12.34 13.37
CA ARG A 205 1.72 12.28 14.55
C ARG A 205 1.80 13.57 15.41
N PHE A 206 2.86 14.35 15.25
CA PHE A 206 3.05 15.59 15.97
C PHE A 206 2.34 16.74 15.24
N ARG A 207 1.66 17.57 16.00
CA ARG A 207 1.07 18.80 15.48
C ARG A 207 2.09 19.93 15.54
N ARG A 208 2.09 20.78 14.52
CA ARG A 208 2.83 22.04 14.58
C ARG A 208 2.31 22.86 15.76
N PRO A 209 3.17 23.40 16.65
CA PRO A 209 2.75 24.29 17.70
C PRO A 209 1.91 25.45 17.12
N GLY A 210 0.77 25.74 17.73
CA GLY A 210 -0.15 26.80 17.28
C GLY A 210 -1.04 26.42 16.06
N ALA A 211 -0.94 25.22 15.52
CA ALA A 211 -1.88 24.79 14.49
C ALA A 211 -3.26 24.53 15.09
N SER A 212 -4.30 25.06 14.44
CA SER A 212 -5.68 24.66 14.75
C SER A 212 -5.84 23.14 14.57
N PRO A 213 -6.70 22.47 15.37
CA PRO A 213 -7.08 21.11 15.08
C PRO A 213 -7.52 21.01 13.61
N PRO A 214 -7.12 19.96 12.87
CA PRO A 214 -7.70 19.76 11.54
C PRO A 214 -9.21 19.80 11.71
N ALA A 215 -9.89 20.55 10.86
CA ALA A 215 -11.33 20.44 10.74
C ALA A 215 -11.63 18.95 10.62
N ALA A 216 -12.63 18.45 11.37
CA ALA A 216 -13.03 17.06 11.29
C ALA A 216 -13.12 16.73 9.81
N ALA A 217 -12.20 15.89 9.33
CA ALA A 217 -12.16 15.53 7.93
C ALA A 217 -13.55 14.98 7.63
N SER A 218 -14.24 15.60 6.67
CA SER A 218 -15.53 15.08 6.22
C SER A 218 -15.29 13.61 5.87
N THR A 219 -15.90 12.71 6.62
CA THR A 219 -15.83 11.27 6.37
C THR A 219 -16.52 10.92 5.05
N THR A 220 -17.24 11.88 4.47
CA THR A 220 -17.99 11.72 3.22
C THR A 220 -17.04 11.94 2.03
N ARG A 221 -16.50 10.85 1.50
CA ARG A 221 -15.77 10.85 0.23
C ARG A 221 -16.75 10.89 -0.95
N ALA A 222 -16.39 11.59 -2.00
CA ALA A 222 -17.15 11.67 -3.24
C ALA A 222 -16.88 10.43 -4.12
N TYR A 223 -17.30 9.26 -3.66
CA TYR A 223 -17.06 7.98 -4.34
C TYR A 223 -17.64 7.93 -5.76
N GLU A 224 -18.70 8.71 -6.02
CA GLU A 224 -19.31 8.87 -7.35
C GLU A 224 -18.35 9.45 -8.39
N ARG A 225 -17.26 10.08 -7.99
CA ARG A 225 -16.21 10.57 -8.90
C ARG A 225 -15.31 9.46 -9.43
N ILE A 226 -15.29 8.31 -8.79
CA ILE A 226 -14.48 7.18 -9.24
C ILE A 226 -15.18 6.54 -10.44
N ALA A 227 -14.67 6.83 -11.65
CA ALA A 227 -15.23 6.35 -12.92
C ALA A 227 -14.54 5.08 -13.43
N VAL A 228 -13.36 4.76 -12.93
CA VAL A 228 -12.55 3.62 -13.36
C VAL A 228 -13.02 2.31 -12.73
N PRO A 229 -12.75 1.14 -13.37
CA PRO A 229 -12.98 -0.15 -12.74
C PRO A 229 -12.26 -0.23 -11.40
N THR A 230 -12.94 -0.72 -10.38
CA THR A 230 -12.43 -0.74 -9.01
C THR A 230 -12.63 -2.10 -8.36
N LEU A 231 -11.58 -2.63 -7.76
CA LEU A 231 -11.58 -3.83 -6.93
C LEU A 231 -11.35 -3.43 -5.47
N VAL A 232 -12.17 -3.94 -4.55
CA VAL A 232 -12.03 -3.67 -3.12
C VAL A 232 -11.83 -5.00 -2.40
N ILE A 233 -10.66 -5.18 -1.76
CA ILE A 233 -10.27 -6.43 -1.12
C ILE A 233 -10.23 -6.24 0.40
N GLU A 234 -10.97 -7.10 1.10
CA GLU A 234 -11.04 -7.19 2.55
C GLU A 234 -10.41 -8.49 3.02
N GLY A 235 -9.58 -8.46 4.07
CA GLY A 235 -9.23 -9.66 4.82
C GLY A 235 -10.31 -9.97 5.85
N ALA A 236 -10.86 -11.19 5.84
CA ALA A 236 -11.96 -11.56 6.74
C ALA A 236 -11.60 -11.45 8.22
N GLY A 237 -10.31 -11.55 8.55
CA GLY A 237 -9.78 -11.41 9.90
C GLY A 237 -9.07 -10.07 10.15
N ASP A 238 -9.38 -9.02 9.36
CA ASP A 238 -8.80 -7.69 9.59
C ASP A 238 -9.24 -7.15 10.97
N LYS A 239 -8.26 -6.79 11.79
CA LYS A 239 -8.47 -6.30 13.15
C LYS A 239 -8.54 -4.76 13.23
N LEU A 240 -8.28 -4.07 12.11
CA LEU A 240 -8.24 -2.61 12.02
C LEU A 240 -9.51 -2.02 11.39
N LEU A 241 -10.16 -2.78 10.52
CA LEU A 241 -11.36 -2.35 9.81
C LEU A 241 -12.55 -3.23 10.19
N PRO A 242 -13.76 -2.68 10.26
CA PRO A 242 -14.96 -3.46 10.58
C PRO A 242 -15.30 -4.44 9.44
N PRO A 243 -15.81 -5.64 9.74
CA PRO A 243 -16.26 -6.58 8.71
C PRO A 243 -17.31 -5.97 7.77
N GLY A 244 -17.19 -6.27 6.47
CA GLY A 244 -18.13 -5.79 5.44
C GLY A 244 -17.80 -4.42 4.87
N TRP A 245 -16.75 -3.75 5.34
CA TRP A 245 -16.34 -2.42 4.83
C TRP A 245 -16.11 -2.41 3.32
N ALA A 246 -15.59 -3.52 2.75
CA ALA A 246 -15.33 -3.60 1.31
C ALA A 246 -16.62 -3.58 0.50
N ALA A 247 -17.67 -4.25 0.96
CA ALA A 247 -18.99 -4.22 0.32
C ALA A 247 -19.60 -2.82 0.42
N ASP A 248 -19.48 -2.15 1.57
CA ASP A 248 -19.99 -0.80 1.78
C ASP A 248 -19.30 0.22 0.86
N VAL A 249 -17.97 0.14 0.72
CA VAL A 249 -17.21 1.02 -0.18
C VAL A 249 -17.54 0.70 -1.64
N ALA A 250 -17.54 -0.58 -2.02
CA ALA A 250 -17.86 -0.99 -3.39
C ALA A 250 -19.26 -0.58 -3.81
N GLY A 251 -20.25 -0.67 -2.91
CA GLY A 251 -21.62 -0.24 -3.16
C GLY A 251 -21.78 1.26 -3.46
N ARG A 252 -20.77 2.07 -3.15
CA ARG A 252 -20.74 3.52 -3.41
C ARG A 252 -20.00 3.90 -4.69
N ILE A 253 -19.33 2.95 -5.35
CA ILE A 253 -18.54 3.16 -6.57
C ILE A 253 -19.22 2.42 -7.71
N ARG A 254 -19.56 3.13 -8.78
CA ARG A 254 -20.39 2.61 -9.89
C ARG A 254 -19.84 1.35 -10.56
N ARG A 255 -18.51 1.19 -10.64
CA ARG A 255 -17.82 0.08 -11.32
C ARG A 255 -16.92 -0.68 -10.35
N ALA A 256 -17.41 -0.95 -9.15
CA ALA A 256 -16.63 -1.67 -8.15
C ALA A 256 -17.19 -3.06 -7.85
N ARG A 257 -16.28 -3.97 -7.50
CA ARG A 257 -16.62 -5.28 -6.92
C ARG A 257 -15.83 -5.50 -5.63
N PRO A 258 -16.49 -5.98 -4.56
CA PRO A 258 -15.82 -6.39 -3.34
C PRO A 258 -15.35 -7.83 -3.44
N VAL A 259 -14.25 -8.14 -2.75
CA VAL A 259 -13.74 -9.49 -2.51
C VAL A 259 -13.33 -9.61 -1.05
N VAL A 260 -13.76 -10.67 -0.40
CA VAL A 260 -13.34 -11.03 0.96
C VAL A 260 -12.36 -12.20 0.87
N VAL A 261 -11.21 -12.07 1.51
CA VAL A 261 -10.17 -13.11 1.55
C VAL A 261 -10.19 -13.77 2.91
N ASP A 262 -10.59 -15.04 2.95
CA ASP A 262 -10.64 -15.84 4.18
C ASP A 262 -9.26 -16.10 4.77
N ALA A 263 -9.19 -16.23 6.09
CA ALA A 263 -7.97 -16.48 6.85
C ALA A 263 -6.84 -15.49 6.50
N ALA A 264 -7.20 -14.21 6.39
CA ALA A 264 -6.27 -13.11 6.17
C ALA A 264 -6.68 -11.88 6.99
N GLY A 265 -5.69 -11.15 7.50
CA GLY A 265 -5.85 -9.90 8.23
C GLY A 265 -5.74 -8.68 7.32
N HIS A 266 -5.09 -7.64 7.83
CA HIS A 266 -4.92 -6.34 7.15
C HIS A 266 -3.99 -6.36 5.93
N CYS A 267 -3.22 -7.45 5.78
CA CYS A 267 -2.27 -7.61 4.67
C CYS A 267 -2.53 -8.92 3.88
N PRO A 268 -3.73 -9.12 3.29
CA PRO A 268 -4.09 -10.36 2.61
C PRO A 268 -3.14 -10.71 1.45
N GLN A 269 -2.53 -9.74 0.81
CA GLN A 269 -1.52 -9.95 -0.24
C GLN A 269 -0.23 -10.61 0.28
N ILE A 270 0.01 -10.54 1.59
CA ILE A 270 1.15 -11.20 2.25
C ILE A 270 0.73 -12.59 2.77
N GLU A 271 -0.44 -12.68 3.41
CA GLU A 271 -0.91 -13.91 4.06
C GLU A 271 -1.47 -14.95 3.09
N ARG A 272 -2.19 -14.50 2.05
CA ARG A 272 -2.86 -15.34 1.06
C ARG A 272 -2.50 -14.89 -0.37
N PRO A 273 -1.18 -14.87 -0.69
CA PRO A 273 -0.70 -14.31 -1.96
C PRO A 273 -1.30 -15.01 -3.18
N ASP A 274 -1.49 -16.34 -3.12
CA ASP A 274 -2.04 -17.07 -4.26
C ASP A 274 -3.47 -16.62 -4.60
N VAL A 275 -4.30 -16.39 -3.57
CA VAL A 275 -5.68 -15.90 -3.74
C VAL A 275 -5.68 -14.47 -4.26
N VAL A 276 -4.91 -13.59 -3.61
CA VAL A 276 -4.89 -12.17 -3.98
C VAL A 276 -4.29 -11.97 -5.36
N ASN A 277 -3.19 -12.65 -5.70
CA ASN A 277 -2.57 -12.56 -7.02
C ASN A 277 -3.49 -13.08 -8.12
N GLY A 278 -4.23 -14.16 -7.89
CA GLY A 278 -5.22 -14.69 -8.83
C GLY A 278 -6.32 -13.66 -9.11
N VAL A 279 -6.92 -13.08 -8.07
CA VAL A 279 -7.96 -12.05 -8.18
C VAL A 279 -7.43 -10.78 -8.86
N LEU A 280 -6.19 -10.37 -8.55
CA LEU A 280 -5.56 -9.21 -9.18
C LEU A 280 -5.36 -9.45 -10.68
N LEU A 281 -4.77 -10.58 -11.09
CA LEU A 281 -4.52 -10.89 -12.49
C LEU A 281 -5.82 -10.93 -13.29
N GLU A 282 -6.86 -11.57 -12.78
CA GLU A 282 -8.19 -11.60 -13.41
C GLU A 282 -8.75 -10.17 -13.60
N PHE A 283 -8.75 -9.37 -12.53
CA PHE A 283 -9.28 -8.00 -12.58
C PHE A 283 -8.51 -7.09 -13.53
N LEU A 284 -7.19 -7.18 -13.54
CA LEU A 284 -6.35 -6.35 -14.41
C LEU A 284 -6.54 -6.69 -15.89
N GLU A 285 -6.80 -7.97 -16.23
CA GLU A 285 -7.13 -8.41 -17.59
C GLU A 285 -8.48 -7.86 -18.05
N GLU A 286 -9.52 -7.92 -17.20
CA GLU A 286 -10.83 -7.32 -17.49
C GLU A 286 -10.74 -5.81 -17.74
N GLY A 287 -9.90 -5.11 -16.98
CA GLY A 287 -9.64 -3.67 -17.14
C GLY A 287 -8.83 -3.32 -18.40
N CYS A 288 -8.28 -4.29 -19.11
CA CYS A 288 -7.58 -4.13 -20.38
C CYS A 288 -8.51 -4.35 -21.60
N ALA A 289 -9.70 -4.89 -21.41
CA ALA A 289 -10.68 -5.04 -22.49
C ALA A 289 -11.12 -3.64 -22.99
N PRO A 290 -11.22 -3.44 -24.33
CA PRO A 290 -11.52 -2.16 -24.97
C PRO A 290 -12.92 -1.63 -24.58
#